data_9cfaf84db94d9e55b6d6541df8114eff
#
_entry.id   9cfaf84db94d9e55b6d6541df8114eff
#
_cell.length_a   1.000
_cell.length_b   1.000
_cell.length_c   1.000
_cell.angle_alpha   90.00
_cell.angle_beta   90.00
_cell.angle_gamma   90.00
#
_symmetry.space_group_name_H-M   'P 1'
#
loop_
_entity.id
_entity.type
_entity.pdbx_description
1 polymer ?
#
loop_
_entity_poly.entity_id
_entity_poly.type
_entity_poly.pdbx_seq_one_letter_code
_entity_poly.pdbx_strand_id
1 'polypeptide(L)'
;MHWTIIGGGIQGTAIAQKLLSSGLTTDRLTIIDPHETFCQRFNSYTNRIEMPYLRSPIVHHVHPQPFHLKQFAKQHQYTNAFYGPYQRPELTMFMDHIAHASKQYQLEDCLVQGLVQTLDKQEDKWYIKLEDGQIITTDCVVIAIGSTNIPFMPDILKDKQNVNHIFEKEHDQVVYDKTDHIVGSGITAAHLALKLLNHDDDKKIHLWLNKDIEIHDFDADPGWLGPKNMSSFLSTKSMPERNAIVQRERHKGSMPHELYLCLKKHIKNGRINVHKTPITQISGGVINTENDSVPYQQIMVATGFEQDFMSQPLIKQLIQNYDAPINECNYPVISEKLEWIPNLYVAGCFADLELGPFGRNVMGGRKAAERIEQAFLKLQQYSA
;
A
#
# COMPACT_ATOMS: atom_id res chain seq x y z
N MET A 1 -17.63 -22.66 -8.87
CA MET A 1 -17.88 -21.34 -8.26
C MET A 1 -16.95 -20.31 -8.93
N HIS A 2 -17.47 -19.13 -9.23
CA HIS A 2 -16.73 -18.01 -9.81
C HIS A 2 -16.25 -17.07 -8.70
N TRP A 3 -15.01 -16.62 -8.76
CA TRP A 3 -14.40 -15.69 -7.81
C TRP A 3 -14.09 -14.36 -8.49
N THR A 4 -14.40 -13.26 -7.83
CA THR A 4 -14.01 -11.94 -8.31
C THR A 4 -13.19 -11.22 -7.25
N ILE A 5 -12.01 -10.73 -7.66
CA ILE A 5 -11.12 -9.92 -6.81
C ILE A 5 -11.24 -8.47 -7.27
N ILE A 6 -11.60 -7.58 -6.35
CA ILE A 6 -11.66 -6.13 -6.61
C ILE A 6 -10.35 -5.51 -6.13
N GLY A 7 -9.51 -5.12 -7.08
CA GLY A 7 -8.17 -4.58 -6.91
C GLY A 7 -7.07 -5.51 -7.41
N GLY A 8 -6.37 -5.09 -8.47
CA GLY A 8 -5.19 -5.76 -9.07
C GLY A 8 -3.85 -5.27 -8.49
N GLY A 9 -3.86 -4.67 -7.29
CA GLY A 9 -2.66 -4.30 -6.57
C GLY A 9 -1.94 -5.49 -5.92
N ILE A 10 -0.94 -5.23 -5.10
CA ILE A 10 -0.10 -6.25 -4.42
C ILE A 10 -0.96 -7.33 -3.72
N GLN A 11 -2.01 -6.91 -3.01
CA GLN A 11 -2.88 -7.83 -2.26
C GLN A 11 -3.68 -8.73 -3.22
N GLY A 12 -4.38 -8.13 -4.18
CA GLY A 12 -5.21 -8.88 -5.14
C GLY A 12 -4.39 -9.80 -6.03
N THR A 13 -3.22 -9.36 -6.51
CA THR A 13 -2.29 -10.18 -7.30
C THR A 13 -1.80 -11.40 -6.51
N ALA A 14 -1.43 -11.22 -5.24
CA ALA A 14 -1.00 -12.34 -4.39
C ALA A 14 -2.13 -13.36 -4.14
N ILE A 15 -3.36 -12.86 -3.91
CA ILE A 15 -4.54 -13.72 -3.72
C ILE A 15 -4.89 -14.48 -5.00
N ALA A 16 -4.90 -13.80 -6.15
CA ALA A 16 -5.19 -14.41 -7.45
C ALA A 16 -4.21 -15.56 -7.76
N GLN A 17 -2.90 -15.30 -7.65
CA GLN A 17 -1.86 -16.31 -7.89
C GLN A 17 -2.01 -17.50 -6.93
N LYS A 18 -2.35 -17.25 -5.67
CA LYS A 18 -2.54 -18.32 -4.69
C LYS A 18 -3.75 -19.18 -5.02
N LEU A 19 -4.90 -18.59 -5.35
CA LEU A 19 -6.10 -19.33 -5.72
C LEU A 19 -5.90 -20.18 -6.99
N LEU A 20 -5.25 -19.62 -8.02
CA LEU A 20 -4.92 -20.37 -9.25
C LEU A 20 -3.92 -21.49 -8.97
N SER A 21 -2.91 -21.26 -8.13
CA SER A 21 -1.96 -22.32 -7.72
C SER A 21 -2.62 -23.45 -6.93
N SER A 22 -3.81 -23.20 -6.38
CA SER A 22 -4.58 -24.15 -5.55
C SER A 22 -5.75 -24.81 -6.32
N GLY A 23 -5.80 -24.61 -7.64
CA GLY A 23 -6.74 -25.31 -8.53
C GLY A 23 -7.96 -24.50 -8.99
N LEU A 24 -8.04 -23.20 -8.69
CA LEU A 24 -8.99 -22.33 -9.38
C LEU A 24 -8.52 -22.18 -10.84
N THR A 25 -9.45 -22.15 -11.79
CA THR A 25 -9.13 -21.98 -13.21
C THR A 25 -9.37 -20.54 -13.65
N THR A 26 -8.70 -20.08 -14.69
CA THR A 26 -8.79 -18.68 -15.18
C THR A 26 -10.19 -18.30 -15.64
N ASP A 27 -10.95 -19.24 -16.21
CA ASP A 27 -12.36 -19.06 -16.60
C ASP A 27 -13.32 -18.85 -15.40
N ARG A 28 -12.84 -19.11 -14.18
CA ARG A 28 -13.58 -18.93 -12.92
C ARG A 28 -13.01 -17.84 -12.03
N LEU A 29 -12.10 -17.02 -12.54
CA LEU A 29 -11.53 -15.88 -11.86
C LEU A 29 -11.73 -14.60 -12.67
N THR A 30 -12.20 -13.56 -12.01
CA THR A 30 -12.18 -12.18 -12.54
C THR A 30 -11.41 -11.29 -11.58
N ILE A 31 -10.57 -10.41 -12.10
CA ILE A 31 -9.88 -9.37 -11.33
C ILE A 31 -10.30 -8.03 -11.89
N ILE A 32 -10.85 -7.15 -11.06
CA ILE A 32 -11.31 -5.81 -11.49
C ILE A 32 -10.34 -4.77 -10.94
N ASP A 33 -9.73 -3.99 -11.82
CA ASP A 33 -8.85 -2.88 -11.42
C ASP A 33 -9.02 -1.71 -12.41
N PRO A 34 -8.96 -0.45 -11.98
CA PRO A 34 -9.02 0.69 -12.90
C PRO A 34 -7.79 0.80 -13.82
N HIS A 35 -6.71 0.12 -13.52
CA HIS A 35 -5.47 0.15 -14.30
C HIS A 35 -5.36 -1.04 -15.24
N GLU A 36 -4.58 -0.85 -16.32
CA GLU A 36 -4.36 -1.86 -17.36
C GLU A 36 -3.41 -2.98 -16.94
N THR A 37 -2.56 -2.74 -15.93
CA THR A 37 -1.55 -3.70 -15.49
C THR A 37 -1.59 -3.90 -13.97
N PHE A 38 -1.17 -5.10 -13.54
CA PHE A 38 -1.10 -5.43 -12.12
C PHE A 38 -0.09 -4.56 -11.37
N CYS A 39 -0.45 -4.16 -10.15
CA CYS A 39 0.38 -3.32 -9.28
C CYS A 39 0.79 -1.96 -9.88
N GLN A 40 0.08 -1.46 -10.91
CA GLN A 40 0.43 -0.22 -11.61
C GLN A 40 0.52 0.98 -10.68
N ARG A 41 -0.44 1.14 -9.74
CA ARG A 41 -0.38 2.24 -8.75
C ARG A 41 0.87 2.15 -7.87
N PHE A 42 1.21 0.95 -7.40
CA PHE A 42 2.43 0.73 -6.62
C PHE A 42 3.68 1.14 -7.41
N ASN A 43 3.77 0.71 -8.66
CA ASN A 43 4.86 1.05 -9.57
C ASN A 43 4.93 2.57 -9.82
N SER A 44 3.81 3.21 -10.14
CA SER A 44 3.74 4.67 -10.36
C SER A 44 4.22 5.44 -9.12
N TYR A 45 3.76 5.08 -7.93
CA TYR A 45 4.13 5.79 -6.70
C TYR A 45 5.60 5.63 -6.32
N THR A 46 6.15 4.43 -6.48
CA THR A 46 7.55 4.15 -6.16
C THR A 46 8.51 4.79 -7.18
N ASN A 47 8.15 4.76 -8.46
CA ASN A 47 8.92 5.44 -9.52
C ASN A 47 8.87 6.97 -9.37
N ARG A 48 7.73 7.53 -8.95
CA ARG A 48 7.57 8.98 -8.78
C ARG A 48 8.57 9.57 -7.79
N ILE A 49 8.95 8.82 -6.78
CA ILE A 49 9.97 9.22 -5.79
C ILE A 49 11.35 8.58 -6.07
N GLU A 50 11.51 7.88 -7.19
CA GLU A 50 12.73 7.16 -7.58
C GLU A 50 13.26 6.25 -6.46
N MET A 51 12.37 5.47 -5.85
CA MET A 51 12.76 4.49 -4.84
C MET A 51 13.54 3.34 -5.49
N PRO A 52 14.85 3.16 -5.18
CA PRO A 52 15.66 2.18 -5.91
C PRO A 52 15.44 0.75 -5.43
N TYR A 53 15.19 0.58 -4.14
CA TYR A 53 15.01 -0.73 -3.49
C TYR A 53 13.80 -0.71 -2.57
N LEU A 54 13.08 -1.82 -2.53
CA LEU A 54 11.98 -1.97 -1.57
C LEU A 54 12.48 -1.92 -0.14
N ARG A 55 11.61 -1.53 0.79
CA ARG A 55 11.86 -1.67 2.22
C ARG A 55 11.76 -3.13 2.67
N SER A 56 10.93 -3.91 2.01
CA SER A 56 10.68 -5.32 2.32
C SER A 56 11.86 -6.22 1.93
N PRO A 57 12.14 -7.30 2.69
CA PRO A 57 13.20 -8.25 2.36
C PRO A 57 12.78 -9.18 1.20
N ILE A 58 13.77 -9.92 0.66
CA ILE A 58 13.66 -10.81 -0.51
C ILE A 58 12.49 -11.80 -0.47
N VAL A 59 12.06 -12.25 0.71
CA VAL A 59 10.96 -13.22 0.86
C VAL A 59 9.57 -12.58 0.78
N HIS A 60 9.48 -11.24 0.73
CA HIS A 60 8.24 -10.50 0.61
C HIS A 60 7.93 -10.18 -0.85
N HIS A 61 7.20 -11.06 -1.52
CA HIS A 61 6.76 -10.91 -2.91
C HIS A 61 5.38 -11.58 -3.10
N VAL A 62 4.77 -11.37 -4.26
CA VAL A 62 3.38 -11.82 -4.54
C VAL A 62 3.26 -13.31 -4.85
N HIS A 63 4.34 -13.94 -5.33
CA HIS A 63 4.29 -15.34 -5.77
C HIS A 63 4.11 -16.32 -4.58
N PRO A 64 3.28 -17.39 -4.72
CA PRO A 64 3.03 -18.35 -3.64
C PRO A 64 4.29 -19.07 -3.12
N GLN A 65 5.25 -19.39 -3.97
CA GLN A 65 6.49 -20.06 -3.56
C GLN A 65 7.47 -19.09 -2.89
N PRO A 66 7.97 -19.37 -1.66
CA PRO A 66 8.72 -18.40 -0.86
C PRO A 66 10.02 -17.85 -1.47
N PHE A 67 10.70 -18.63 -2.31
CA PHE A 67 12.01 -18.26 -2.88
C PHE A 67 11.97 -17.92 -4.37
N HIS A 68 10.76 -17.78 -4.94
CA HIS A 68 10.60 -17.57 -6.37
C HIS A 68 11.26 -16.27 -6.86
N LEU A 69 11.17 -15.18 -6.11
CA LEU A 69 11.84 -13.91 -6.47
C LEU A 69 13.36 -14.06 -6.61
N LYS A 70 13.99 -14.83 -5.70
CA LYS A 70 15.44 -15.11 -5.76
C LYS A 70 15.80 -15.97 -6.98
N GLN A 71 14.98 -16.97 -7.27
CA GLN A 71 15.17 -17.84 -8.45
C GLN A 71 15.01 -17.04 -9.73
N PHE A 72 13.98 -16.19 -9.82
CA PHE A 72 13.74 -15.29 -10.93
C PHE A 72 14.93 -14.38 -11.20
N ALA A 73 15.43 -13.67 -10.17
CA ALA A 73 16.58 -12.79 -10.31
C ALA A 73 17.82 -13.52 -10.83
N LYS A 74 18.06 -14.76 -10.36
CA LYS A 74 19.17 -15.59 -10.84
C LYS A 74 18.99 -16.05 -12.29
N GLN A 75 17.80 -16.53 -12.66
CA GLN A 75 17.47 -17.02 -14.00
C GLN A 75 17.58 -15.93 -15.05
N HIS A 76 17.17 -14.71 -14.72
CA HIS A 76 17.22 -13.55 -15.61
C HIS A 76 18.48 -12.71 -15.47
N GLN A 77 19.48 -13.19 -14.70
CA GLN A 77 20.81 -12.58 -14.58
C GLN A 77 20.81 -11.11 -14.14
N TYR A 78 19.87 -10.73 -13.26
CA TYR A 78 19.85 -9.37 -12.72
C TYR A 78 21.11 -9.08 -11.92
N THR A 79 21.81 -8.01 -12.30
CA THR A 79 22.90 -7.43 -11.52
C THR A 79 22.28 -6.47 -10.48
N ASN A 80 22.85 -6.42 -9.27
CA ASN A 80 22.33 -5.56 -8.18
C ASN A 80 20.86 -5.82 -7.81
N ALA A 81 20.38 -7.05 -8.05
CA ALA A 81 19.01 -7.45 -7.77
C ALA A 81 18.56 -7.19 -6.33
N PHE A 82 19.50 -7.18 -5.39
CA PHE A 82 19.23 -7.07 -3.95
C PHE A 82 20.24 -6.16 -3.25
N TYR A 83 19.75 -5.40 -2.27
CA TYR A 83 20.57 -4.48 -1.49
C TYR A 83 20.61 -4.84 -0.01
N GLY A 84 21.79 -4.68 0.58
CA GLY A 84 22.02 -4.77 2.02
C GLY A 84 21.84 -6.16 2.65
N PRO A 85 21.95 -6.27 3.97
CA PRO A 85 21.91 -7.55 4.68
C PRO A 85 20.57 -8.28 4.60
N TYR A 86 19.49 -7.53 4.39
CA TYR A 86 18.14 -8.08 4.25
C TYR A 86 17.78 -8.43 2.82
N GLN A 87 18.72 -8.29 1.87
CA GLN A 87 18.50 -8.56 0.45
C GLN A 87 17.21 -7.89 -0.06
N ARG A 88 17.11 -6.59 0.10
CA ARG A 88 15.95 -5.80 -0.37
C ARG A 88 15.91 -5.79 -1.88
N PRO A 89 14.78 -6.17 -2.50
CA PRO A 89 14.69 -6.23 -3.97
C PRO A 89 14.84 -4.85 -4.60
N GLU A 90 15.58 -4.80 -5.70
CA GLU A 90 15.58 -3.68 -6.62
C GLU A 90 14.18 -3.54 -7.24
N LEU A 91 13.70 -2.29 -7.40
CA LEU A 91 12.30 -2.01 -7.76
C LEU A 91 11.93 -2.56 -9.15
N THR A 92 12.76 -2.30 -10.17
CA THR A 92 12.49 -2.75 -11.54
C THR A 92 12.43 -4.26 -11.60
N MET A 93 13.41 -4.94 -11.02
CA MET A 93 13.44 -6.39 -10.94
C MET A 93 12.21 -6.95 -10.19
N PHE A 94 11.75 -6.28 -9.14
CA PHE A 94 10.56 -6.69 -8.41
C PHE A 94 9.29 -6.56 -9.27
N MET A 95 9.16 -5.50 -10.06
CA MET A 95 8.03 -5.30 -10.97
C MET A 95 8.07 -6.29 -12.13
N ASP A 96 9.25 -6.56 -12.70
CA ASP A 96 9.44 -7.58 -13.74
C ASP A 96 9.09 -8.99 -13.22
N HIS A 97 9.41 -9.28 -11.95
CA HIS A 97 8.99 -10.51 -11.31
C HIS A 97 7.45 -10.61 -11.18
N ILE A 98 6.77 -9.50 -10.82
CA ILE A 98 5.30 -9.47 -10.78
C ILE A 98 4.73 -9.74 -12.16
N ALA A 99 5.23 -9.08 -13.21
CA ALA A 99 4.79 -9.29 -14.58
C ALA A 99 5.03 -10.73 -15.05
N HIS A 100 6.21 -11.28 -14.77
CA HIS A 100 6.53 -12.67 -15.09
C HIS A 100 5.59 -13.67 -14.40
N ALA A 101 5.36 -13.50 -13.10
CA ALA A 101 4.46 -14.34 -12.34
C ALA A 101 2.99 -14.19 -12.79
N SER A 102 2.55 -12.97 -13.12
CA SER A 102 1.21 -12.74 -13.68
C SER A 102 1.02 -13.46 -15.01
N LYS A 103 2.00 -13.41 -15.89
CA LYS A 103 1.99 -14.15 -17.16
C LYS A 103 2.00 -15.67 -16.95
N GLN A 104 2.78 -16.17 -16.00
CA GLN A 104 2.84 -17.60 -15.66
C GLN A 104 1.47 -18.14 -15.24
N TYR A 105 0.69 -17.34 -14.50
CA TYR A 105 -0.66 -17.68 -14.06
C TYR A 105 -1.76 -17.19 -15.01
N GLN A 106 -1.41 -16.61 -16.17
CA GLN A 106 -2.36 -16.07 -17.16
C GLN A 106 -3.34 -15.04 -16.54
N LEU A 107 -2.86 -14.20 -15.64
CA LEU A 107 -3.72 -13.24 -14.92
C LEU A 107 -4.29 -12.17 -15.84
N GLU A 108 -3.61 -11.85 -16.96
CA GLU A 108 -4.08 -10.89 -17.96
C GLU A 108 -5.42 -11.33 -18.54
N ASP A 109 -5.66 -12.63 -18.70
CA ASP A 109 -6.93 -13.18 -19.20
C ASP A 109 -8.08 -13.02 -18.19
N CYS A 110 -7.75 -12.80 -16.92
CA CYS A 110 -8.71 -12.60 -15.83
C CYS A 110 -9.00 -11.12 -15.55
N LEU A 111 -8.24 -10.18 -16.16
CA LEU A 111 -8.32 -8.76 -15.84
C LEU A 111 -9.47 -8.08 -16.58
N VAL A 112 -10.34 -7.43 -15.84
CA VAL A 112 -11.36 -6.50 -16.34
C VAL A 112 -10.98 -5.10 -15.87
N GLN A 113 -10.65 -4.23 -16.82
CA GLN A 113 -10.36 -2.84 -16.52
C GLN A 113 -11.65 -2.10 -16.17
N GLY A 114 -11.73 -1.53 -14.98
CA GLY A 114 -12.91 -0.79 -14.55
C GLY A 114 -12.87 -0.41 -13.08
N LEU A 115 -13.71 0.54 -12.71
CA LEU A 115 -13.91 0.94 -11.31
C LEU A 115 -15.26 0.44 -10.83
N VAL A 116 -15.25 -0.28 -9.71
CA VAL A 116 -16.47 -0.81 -9.11
C VAL A 116 -17.25 0.32 -8.46
N GLN A 117 -18.52 0.45 -8.87
CA GLN A 117 -19.46 1.43 -8.35
C GLN A 117 -20.29 0.85 -7.20
N THR A 118 -20.90 -0.33 -7.40
CA THR A 118 -21.73 -1.00 -6.38
C THR A 118 -21.52 -2.50 -6.35
N LEU A 119 -21.83 -3.09 -5.19
CA LEU A 119 -21.89 -4.52 -4.95
C LEU A 119 -23.30 -4.87 -4.43
N ASP A 120 -24.06 -5.61 -5.22
CA ASP A 120 -25.39 -6.01 -4.86
C ASP A 120 -25.49 -7.54 -4.77
N LYS A 121 -26.18 -8.05 -3.74
CA LYS A 121 -26.38 -9.48 -3.54
C LYS A 121 -27.83 -9.84 -3.83
N GLN A 122 -28.03 -10.83 -4.69
CA GLN A 122 -29.35 -11.40 -4.99
C GLN A 122 -29.23 -12.91 -4.84
N GLU A 123 -30.04 -13.49 -3.98
CA GLU A 123 -29.93 -14.90 -3.59
C GLU A 123 -28.50 -15.23 -3.13
N ASP A 124 -27.82 -16.18 -3.79
CA ASP A 124 -26.45 -16.60 -3.46
C ASP A 124 -25.39 -15.98 -4.35
N LYS A 125 -25.73 -15.00 -5.22
CA LYS A 125 -24.82 -14.35 -6.17
C LYS A 125 -24.57 -12.90 -5.82
N TRP A 126 -23.35 -12.44 -6.11
CA TRP A 126 -22.96 -11.05 -6.10
C TRP A 126 -23.03 -10.47 -7.51
N TYR A 127 -23.60 -9.28 -7.64
CA TYR A 127 -23.68 -8.47 -8.86
C TYR A 127 -22.80 -7.24 -8.65
N ILE A 128 -21.73 -7.17 -9.41
CA ILE A 128 -20.73 -6.10 -9.33
C ILE A 128 -20.97 -5.16 -10.48
N LYS A 129 -21.42 -3.95 -10.20
CA LYS A 129 -21.65 -2.92 -11.21
C LYS A 129 -20.42 -2.03 -11.33
N LEU A 130 -19.90 -1.85 -12.52
CA LEU A 130 -18.81 -0.93 -12.85
C LEU A 130 -19.36 0.45 -13.23
N GLU A 131 -18.49 1.47 -13.20
CA GLU A 131 -18.87 2.85 -13.58
C GLU A 131 -19.34 3.00 -15.03
N ASP A 132 -18.84 2.17 -15.95
CA ASP A 132 -19.25 2.12 -17.37
C ASP A 132 -20.61 1.43 -17.59
N GLY A 133 -21.21 0.91 -16.51
CA GLY A 133 -22.49 0.20 -16.54
C GLY A 133 -22.38 -1.31 -16.73
N GLN A 134 -21.20 -1.88 -16.95
CA GLN A 134 -21.01 -3.32 -17.02
C GLN A 134 -21.39 -3.96 -15.69
N ILE A 135 -22.00 -5.16 -15.74
CA ILE A 135 -22.36 -5.96 -14.57
C ILE A 135 -21.65 -7.31 -14.65
N ILE A 136 -20.93 -7.64 -13.60
CA ILE A 136 -20.25 -8.93 -13.45
C ILE A 136 -20.95 -9.71 -12.34
N THR A 137 -21.34 -10.96 -12.64
CA THR A 137 -21.98 -11.85 -11.66
C THR A 137 -20.98 -12.88 -11.17
N THR A 138 -20.92 -13.09 -9.84
CA THR A 138 -19.94 -13.97 -9.21
C THR A 138 -20.50 -14.65 -7.96
N ASP A 139 -19.90 -15.76 -7.56
CA ASP A 139 -20.26 -16.48 -6.32
C ASP A 139 -19.54 -15.89 -5.11
N CYS A 140 -18.26 -15.54 -5.27
CA CYS A 140 -17.41 -15.05 -4.19
C CYS A 140 -16.72 -13.73 -4.60
N VAL A 141 -16.61 -12.80 -3.65
CA VAL A 141 -15.93 -11.51 -3.84
C VAL A 141 -14.78 -11.38 -2.85
N VAL A 142 -13.66 -10.84 -3.30
CA VAL A 142 -12.55 -10.42 -2.44
C VAL A 142 -12.31 -8.92 -2.61
N ILE A 143 -12.42 -8.14 -1.55
CA ILE A 143 -12.10 -6.71 -1.55
C ILE A 143 -10.62 -6.53 -1.22
N ALA A 144 -9.83 -6.12 -2.22
CA ALA A 144 -8.39 -5.90 -2.14
C ALA A 144 -7.98 -4.48 -2.62
N ILE A 145 -8.82 -3.48 -2.40
CA ILE A 145 -8.71 -2.11 -2.94
C ILE A 145 -7.64 -1.25 -2.26
N GLY A 146 -7.01 -1.74 -1.20
CA GLY A 146 -5.94 -1.04 -0.49
C GLY A 146 -6.42 0.17 0.34
N SER A 147 -5.46 0.91 0.91
CA SER A 147 -5.70 2.10 1.76
C SER A 147 -4.93 3.35 1.30
N THR A 148 -4.32 3.32 0.11
CA THR A 148 -3.51 4.43 -0.42
C THR A 148 -4.23 5.15 -1.55
N ASN A 149 -5.54 5.39 -1.38
CA ASN A 149 -6.37 5.97 -2.42
C ASN A 149 -6.45 7.49 -2.32
N ILE A 150 -6.45 8.03 -1.11
CA ILE A 150 -6.61 9.46 -0.86
C ILE A 150 -5.35 9.98 -0.15
N PRO A 151 -4.53 10.82 -0.82
CA PRO A 151 -3.40 11.48 -0.19
C PRO A 151 -3.85 12.37 0.99
N PHE A 152 -3.10 12.33 2.08
CA PHE A 152 -3.39 13.18 3.24
C PHE A 152 -2.76 14.56 3.08
N MET A 153 -3.58 15.58 2.91
CA MET A 153 -3.17 16.98 2.85
C MET A 153 -3.53 17.67 4.18
N PRO A 154 -2.53 18.08 5.00
CA PRO A 154 -2.79 18.88 6.21
C PRO A 154 -3.58 20.15 5.90
N ASP A 155 -4.55 20.53 6.74
CA ASP A 155 -5.44 21.69 6.49
C ASP A 155 -4.68 23.00 6.25
N ILE A 156 -3.56 23.20 6.94
CA ILE A 156 -2.73 24.38 6.77
C ILE A 156 -2.08 24.50 5.38
N LEU A 157 -1.93 23.37 4.67
CA LEU A 157 -1.34 23.26 3.34
C LEU A 157 -2.40 23.18 2.24
N LYS A 158 -3.64 22.91 2.62
CA LYS A 158 -4.74 22.67 1.67
C LYS A 158 -5.07 23.95 0.90
N ASP A 159 -5.33 23.79 -0.41
CA ASP A 159 -5.73 24.87 -1.33
C ASP A 159 -4.75 26.06 -1.37
N LYS A 160 -3.47 25.84 -1.06
CA LYS A 160 -2.44 26.88 -1.16
C LYS A 160 -1.79 26.87 -2.54
N GLN A 161 -1.42 28.05 -3.01
CA GLN A 161 -0.75 28.20 -4.29
C GLN A 161 0.63 27.52 -4.26
N ASN A 162 1.00 26.82 -5.32
CA ASN A 162 2.26 26.07 -5.43
C ASN A 162 2.49 25.08 -4.28
N VAL A 163 1.43 24.45 -3.80
CA VAL A 163 1.48 23.36 -2.83
C VAL A 163 0.77 22.15 -3.42
N ASN A 164 1.49 21.05 -3.57
CA ASN A 164 0.96 19.82 -4.16
C ASN A 164 1.34 18.60 -3.32
N HIS A 165 0.47 17.61 -3.24
CA HIS A 165 0.84 16.33 -2.66
C HIS A 165 1.53 15.45 -3.72
N ILE A 166 2.63 14.77 -3.36
CA ILE A 166 3.43 13.97 -4.29
C ILE A 166 2.61 12.87 -4.99
N PHE A 167 1.55 12.35 -4.36
CA PHE A 167 0.73 11.25 -4.89
C PHE A 167 -0.67 11.67 -5.35
N GLU A 168 -1.04 12.96 -5.28
CA GLU A 168 -2.37 13.43 -5.71
C GLU A 168 -2.56 13.27 -7.21
N LYS A 169 -1.57 13.70 -8.00
CA LYS A 169 -1.51 13.60 -9.46
C LYS A 169 -0.08 13.42 -9.92
N GLU A 170 0.11 13.13 -11.19
CA GLU A 170 1.43 13.23 -11.80
C GLU A 170 1.85 14.70 -11.93
N HIS A 171 3.12 14.96 -11.69
CA HIS A 171 3.69 16.30 -11.80
C HIS A 171 4.67 16.32 -12.98
N ASP A 172 4.66 17.42 -13.72
CA ASP A 172 5.64 17.67 -14.76
C ASP A 172 7.02 18.03 -14.17
N GLN A 173 8.06 18.03 -15.00
CA GLN A 173 9.43 18.31 -14.57
C GLN A 173 9.56 19.73 -13.99
N VAL A 174 8.78 20.70 -14.47
CA VAL A 174 8.80 22.09 -13.99
C VAL A 174 8.39 22.18 -12.51
N VAL A 175 7.44 21.36 -12.06
CA VAL A 175 7.06 21.29 -10.64
C VAL A 175 8.22 20.74 -9.80
N TYR A 176 8.90 19.70 -10.25
CA TYR A 176 10.07 19.13 -9.55
C TYR A 176 11.24 20.12 -9.54
N ASP A 177 11.52 20.79 -10.65
CA ASP A 177 12.60 21.78 -10.74
C ASP A 177 12.38 22.97 -9.79
N LYS A 178 11.13 23.39 -9.61
CA LYS A 178 10.77 24.48 -8.68
C LYS A 178 10.65 24.02 -7.23
N THR A 179 10.53 22.71 -6.97
CA THR A 179 10.35 22.21 -5.60
C THR A 179 11.59 22.50 -4.77
N ASP A 180 11.44 23.34 -3.78
CA ASP A 180 12.46 23.75 -2.82
C ASP A 180 12.07 23.39 -1.37
N HIS A 181 10.80 23.03 -1.14
CA HIS A 181 10.29 22.64 0.17
C HIS A 181 9.58 21.28 0.11
N ILE A 182 9.87 20.43 1.09
CA ILE A 182 9.21 19.13 1.30
C ILE A 182 8.63 19.11 2.71
N VAL A 183 7.35 18.71 2.84
CA VAL A 183 6.69 18.50 4.12
C VAL A 183 6.46 17.01 4.37
N GLY A 184 7.14 16.47 5.36
CA GLY A 184 7.04 15.05 5.73
C GLY A 184 8.32 14.52 6.39
N SER A 185 8.19 13.51 7.25
CA SER A 185 9.30 12.91 8.01
C SER A 185 9.59 11.44 7.63
N GLY A 186 8.82 10.87 6.70
CA GLY A 186 8.87 9.45 6.36
C GLY A 186 9.72 9.13 5.13
N ILE A 187 9.68 7.84 4.76
CA ILE A 187 10.41 7.27 3.62
C ILE A 187 10.15 8.00 2.30
N THR A 188 8.91 8.43 2.05
CA THR A 188 8.53 9.18 0.84
C THR A 188 9.24 10.53 0.76
N ALA A 189 9.25 11.29 1.84
CA ALA A 189 9.93 12.58 1.91
C ALA A 189 11.44 12.44 1.71
N ALA A 190 12.04 11.39 2.27
CA ALA A 190 13.46 11.12 2.13
C ALA A 190 13.84 10.77 0.68
N HIS A 191 13.12 9.84 0.03
CA HIS A 191 13.38 9.50 -1.37
C HIS A 191 13.14 10.71 -2.29
N LEU A 192 12.08 11.48 -2.09
CA LEU A 192 11.82 12.69 -2.87
C LEU A 192 12.96 13.71 -2.73
N ALA A 193 13.43 13.95 -1.51
CA ALA A 193 14.56 14.86 -1.28
C ALA A 193 15.82 14.37 -2.02
N LEU A 194 16.15 13.08 -1.93
CA LEU A 194 17.29 12.51 -2.64
C LEU A 194 17.11 12.57 -4.16
N LYS A 195 15.93 12.29 -4.69
CA LYS A 195 15.61 12.46 -6.12
C LYS A 195 15.96 13.88 -6.58
N LEU A 196 15.41 14.88 -5.92
CA LEU A 196 15.62 16.28 -6.31
C LEU A 196 17.10 16.70 -6.22
N LEU A 197 17.82 16.21 -5.21
CA LEU A 197 19.25 16.51 -5.04
C LEU A 197 20.15 15.76 -6.01
N ASN A 198 19.75 14.60 -6.52
CA ASN A 198 20.50 13.83 -7.52
C ASN A 198 20.35 14.42 -8.93
N HIS A 199 19.23 15.08 -9.22
CA HIS A 199 18.98 15.70 -10.52
C HIS A 199 19.56 17.12 -10.65
N ASP A 200 19.95 17.76 -9.53
CA ASP A 200 20.49 19.12 -9.53
C ASP A 200 21.50 19.28 -8.39
N ASP A 201 22.78 19.41 -8.75
CA ASP A 201 23.89 19.50 -7.79
C ASP A 201 23.89 20.77 -6.94
N ASP A 202 23.31 21.87 -7.45
CA ASP A 202 23.22 23.16 -6.75
C ASP A 202 21.95 23.28 -5.87
N LYS A 203 21.04 22.32 -5.99
CA LYS A 203 19.76 22.37 -5.30
C LYS A 203 19.91 22.29 -3.79
N LYS A 204 19.11 23.11 -3.12
CA LYS A 204 18.91 23.08 -1.66
C LYS A 204 17.44 22.83 -1.35
N ILE A 205 17.18 21.99 -0.36
CA ILE A 205 15.84 21.58 0.05
C ILE A 205 15.60 21.99 1.50
N HIS A 206 14.44 22.57 1.76
CA HIS A 206 13.89 22.77 3.10
C HIS A 206 12.99 21.59 3.46
N LEU A 207 13.38 20.81 4.45
CA LEU A 207 12.62 19.64 4.91
C LEU A 207 11.89 19.96 6.21
N TRP A 208 10.56 19.99 6.15
CA TRP A 208 9.69 20.31 7.27
C TRP A 208 9.18 19.05 7.94
N LEU A 209 9.50 18.87 9.21
CA LEU A 209 9.18 17.70 10.00
C LEU A 209 8.11 18.04 11.04
N ASN A 210 7.04 17.22 11.09
CA ASN A 210 6.04 17.28 12.15
C ASN A 210 6.38 16.40 13.37
N LYS A 211 7.37 15.52 13.23
CA LYS A 211 7.94 14.67 14.27
C LYS A 211 9.40 14.38 13.94
N ASP A 212 10.14 13.88 14.90
CA ASP A 212 11.51 13.40 14.65
C ASP A 212 11.52 12.26 13.64
N ILE A 213 12.63 12.15 12.89
CA ILE A 213 12.83 11.05 11.95
C ILE A 213 12.99 9.76 12.75
N GLU A 214 12.09 8.82 12.53
CA GLU A 214 12.14 7.49 13.11
C GLU A 214 12.87 6.53 12.17
N ILE A 215 13.78 5.73 12.72
CA ILE A 215 14.61 4.81 11.96
C ILE A 215 14.21 3.38 12.31
N HIS A 216 13.61 2.70 11.34
CA HIS A 216 13.26 1.29 11.43
C HIS A 216 13.48 0.63 10.07
N ASP A 217 14.14 -0.53 10.05
CA ASP A 217 14.43 -1.24 8.81
C ASP A 217 13.19 -1.85 8.16
N PHE A 218 12.16 -2.16 8.94
CA PHE A 218 10.90 -2.75 8.49
C PHE A 218 9.68 -1.95 8.96
N ASP A 219 8.53 -2.22 8.34
CA ASP A 219 7.24 -1.60 8.71
C ASP A 219 6.73 -2.06 10.09
N ALA A 220 7.20 -3.20 10.58
CA ALA A 220 6.99 -3.73 11.92
C ALA A 220 8.10 -4.74 12.25
N ASP A 221 8.23 -5.14 13.53
CA ASP A 221 9.20 -6.17 13.94
C ASP A 221 8.94 -7.50 13.20
N PRO A 222 10.00 -8.18 12.68
CA PRO A 222 9.84 -9.46 11.98
C PRO A 222 9.18 -10.58 12.80
N GLY A 223 9.20 -10.49 14.13
CA GLY A 223 8.47 -11.42 15.01
C GLY A 223 6.96 -11.49 14.75
N TRP A 224 6.39 -10.47 14.11
CA TRP A 224 4.98 -10.43 13.69
C TRP A 224 4.67 -11.31 12.47
N LEU A 225 5.68 -11.81 11.76
CA LEU A 225 5.50 -12.75 10.65
C LEU A 225 5.26 -14.18 11.09
N GLY A 226 5.59 -14.50 12.32
CA GLY A 226 5.49 -15.84 12.89
C GLY A 226 4.75 -15.89 14.23
N PRO A 227 4.72 -17.05 14.88
CA PRO A 227 3.95 -17.28 16.09
C PRO A 227 4.43 -16.47 17.30
N LYS A 228 5.69 -15.97 17.28
CA LYS A 228 6.30 -15.25 18.41
C LYS A 228 5.40 -14.12 18.94
N ASN A 229 4.92 -13.24 18.05
CA ASN A 229 4.06 -12.12 18.43
C ASN A 229 2.58 -12.41 18.07
N MET A 230 2.33 -13.14 16.97
CA MET A 230 0.98 -13.41 16.48
C MET A 230 0.15 -14.30 17.42
N SER A 231 0.76 -15.25 18.14
CA SER A 231 -0.01 -16.10 19.07
C SER A 231 -0.67 -15.29 20.20
N SER A 232 0.07 -14.38 20.82
CA SER A 232 -0.47 -13.47 21.84
C SER A 232 -1.51 -12.52 21.26
N PHE A 233 -1.23 -11.94 20.09
CA PHE A 233 -2.15 -11.03 19.39
C PHE A 233 -3.50 -11.70 19.10
N LEU A 234 -3.48 -12.89 18.53
CA LEU A 234 -4.71 -13.63 18.20
C LEU A 234 -5.47 -14.11 19.43
N SER A 235 -4.79 -14.33 20.57
CA SER A 235 -5.46 -14.65 21.84
C SER A 235 -6.12 -13.45 22.50
N THR A 236 -5.75 -12.23 22.11
CA THR A 236 -6.37 -10.98 22.60
C THR A 236 -7.80 -10.87 22.05
N LYS A 237 -8.79 -10.88 22.96
CA LYS A 237 -10.22 -10.83 22.56
C LYS A 237 -10.72 -9.42 22.30
N SER A 238 -10.10 -8.42 22.93
CA SER A 238 -10.48 -7.00 22.82
C SER A 238 -10.02 -6.42 21.48
N MET A 239 -10.96 -5.96 20.65
CA MET A 239 -10.64 -5.29 19.39
C MET A 239 -9.93 -3.94 19.58
N PRO A 240 -10.29 -3.10 20.56
CA PRO A 240 -9.52 -1.92 20.91
C PRO A 240 -8.05 -2.22 21.26
N GLU A 241 -7.81 -3.30 22.02
CA GLU A 241 -6.44 -3.70 22.36
C GLU A 241 -5.68 -4.21 21.13
N ARG A 242 -6.30 -5.05 20.27
CA ARG A 242 -5.68 -5.44 18.98
C ARG A 242 -5.37 -4.22 18.12
N ASN A 243 -6.28 -3.26 18.01
CA ASN A 243 -6.06 -2.03 17.25
C ASN A 243 -4.90 -1.22 17.84
N ALA A 244 -4.86 -1.03 19.16
CA ALA A 244 -3.77 -0.33 19.83
C ALA A 244 -2.40 -1.01 19.57
N ILE A 245 -2.35 -2.35 19.58
CA ILE A 245 -1.16 -3.11 19.21
C ILE A 245 -0.77 -2.83 17.77
N VAL A 246 -1.70 -2.94 16.81
CA VAL A 246 -1.41 -2.70 15.39
C VAL A 246 -0.88 -1.27 15.16
N GLN A 247 -1.50 -0.26 15.79
CA GLN A 247 -1.06 1.13 15.64
C GLN A 247 0.33 1.38 16.25
N ARG A 248 0.63 0.81 17.40
CA ARG A 248 1.91 0.93 18.10
C ARG A 248 3.05 0.21 17.37
N GLU A 249 2.78 -1.01 16.90
CA GLU A 249 3.82 -1.87 16.31
C GLU A 249 4.11 -1.54 14.84
N ARG A 250 3.25 -0.77 14.18
CA ARG A 250 3.54 -0.27 12.84
C ARG A 250 4.42 0.97 12.92
N HIS A 251 5.58 0.90 12.34
CA HIS A 251 6.56 1.98 12.27
C HIS A 251 6.17 3.02 11.21
N LYS A 252 4.98 3.61 11.38
CA LYS A 252 4.39 4.55 10.42
C LYS A 252 5.22 5.81 10.29
N GLY A 253 5.58 6.18 9.05
CA GLY A 253 6.35 7.38 8.76
C GLY A 253 7.83 7.27 9.14
N SER A 254 8.34 6.06 9.37
CA SER A 254 9.77 5.79 9.58
C SER A 254 10.48 5.50 8.25
N MET A 255 11.81 5.42 8.29
CA MET A 255 12.65 5.08 7.15
C MET A 255 13.75 4.10 7.54
N PRO A 256 14.30 3.30 6.60
CA PRO A 256 15.46 2.44 6.85
C PRO A 256 16.72 3.23 7.22
N HIS A 257 17.60 2.58 7.99
CA HIS A 257 18.82 3.23 8.49
C HIS A 257 19.73 3.75 7.37
N GLU A 258 19.91 2.98 6.28
CA GLU A 258 20.74 3.42 5.15
C GLU A 258 20.17 4.65 4.43
N LEU A 259 18.85 4.73 4.27
CA LEU A 259 18.20 5.91 3.68
C LEU A 259 18.41 7.15 4.57
N TYR A 260 18.28 6.98 5.89
CA TYR A 260 18.59 8.04 6.84
C TYR A 260 20.05 8.49 6.75
N LEU A 261 21.01 7.57 6.58
CA LEU A 261 22.41 7.95 6.42
C LEU A 261 22.65 8.78 5.14
N CYS A 262 22.00 8.43 4.02
CA CYS A 262 22.04 9.23 2.80
C CYS A 262 21.47 10.64 3.05
N LEU A 263 20.31 10.74 3.68
CA LEU A 263 19.69 12.01 4.02
C LEU A 263 20.59 12.86 4.94
N LYS A 264 21.15 12.23 5.98
CA LYS A 264 22.05 12.87 6.95
C LYS A 264 23.31 13.45 6.30
N LYS A 265 23.85 12.81 5.25
CA LYS A 265 24.98 13.35 4.48
C LYS A 265 24.61 14.69 3.87
N HIS A 266 23.45 14.82 3.23
CA HIS A 266 22.98 16.06 2.62
C HIS A 266 22.62 17.14 3.65
N ILE A 267 22.12 16.75 4.82
CA ILE A 267 21.90 17.68 5.95
C ILE A 267 23.25 18.26 6.40
N LYS A 268 24.27 17.42 6.61
CA LYS A 268 25.61 17.87 7.02
C LYS A 268 26.29 18.78 6.02
N ASN A 269 26.06 18.56 4.74
CA ASN A 269 26.63 19.36 3.65
C ASN A 269 25.85 20.66 3.37
N GLY A 270 24.80 20.94 4.13
CA GLY A 270 23.96 22.14 3.96
C GLY A 270 23.08 22.13 2.70
N ARG A 271 22.91 20.96 2.05
CA ARG A 271 21.99 20.81 0.92
C ARG A 271 20.55 20.55 1.38
N ILE A 272 20.35 20.09 2.62
CA ILE A 272 19.05 19.95 3.26
C ILE A 272 19.03 20.77 4.54
N ASN A 273 18.12 21.72 4.63
CA ASN A 273 17.82 22.49 5.83
C ASN A 273 16.60 21.87 6.51
N VAL A 274 16.78 21.37 7.73
CA VAL A 274 15.69 20.69 8.48
C VAL A 274 14.99 21.70 9.39
N HIS A 275 13.66 21.78 9.27
CA HIS A 275 12.79 22.59 10.10
C HIS A 275 11.91 21.69 10.98
N LYS A 276 11.96 21.90 12.29
CA LYS A 276 11.15 21.19 13.29
C LYS A 276 10.08 22.07 13.93
N THR A 277 10.14 23.37 13.66
CA THR A 277 9.13 24.31 14.13
C THR A 277 7.84 24.14 13.34
N PRO A 278 6.67 24.06 13.99
CA PRO A 278 5.40 23.94 13.30
C PRO A 278 5.15 25.11 12.33
N ILE A 279 4.60 24.79 11.16
CA ILE A 279 4.10 25.80 10.22
C ILE A 279 2.84 26.41 10.83
N THR A 280 2.79 27.72 10.98
CA THR A 280 1.65 28.44 11.54
C THR A 280 0.77 29.09 10.47
N GLN A 281 1.36 29.45 9.32
CA GLN A 281 0.65 30.07 8.21
C GLN A 281 1.40 29.89 6.90
N ILE A 282 0.68 29.81 5.81
CA ILE A 282 1.21 29.88 4.44
C ILE A 282 0.44 30.96 3.68
N SER A 283 1.13 31.98 3.26
CA SER A 283 0.55 33.13 2.52
C SER A 283 1.61 33.87 1.71
N GLY A 284 1.22 34.38 0.53
CA GLY A 284 2.08 35.24 -0.29
C GLY A 284 3.42 34.64 -0.71
N GLY A 285 3.48 33.28 -0.89
CA GLY A 285 4.74 32.61 -1.24
C GLY A 285 5.71 32.45 -0.06
N VAL A 286 5.22 32.53 1.18
CA VAL A 286 6.03 32.41 2.39
C VAL A 286 5.42 31.41 3.37
N ILE A 287 6.27 30.58 3.94
CA ILE A 287 5.95 29.71 5.10
C ILE A 287 6.31 30.48 6.36
N ASN A 288 5.33 30.68 7.23
CA ASN A 288 5.54 31.34 8.53
C ASN A 288 5.53 30.30 9.64
N THR A 289 6.42 30.48 10.61
CA THR A 289 6.46 29.78 11.89
C THR A 289 6.36 30.82 13.02
N GLU A 290 6.42 30.38 14.27
CA GLU A 290 6.45 31.34 15.39
C GLU A 290 7.66 32.29 15.35
N ASN A 291 8.79 31.84 14.80
CA ASN A 291 10.06 32.58 14.89
C ASN A 291 10.63 33.01 13.54
N ASP A 292 10.18 32.42 12.42
CA ASP A 292 10.78 32.63 11.11
C ASP A 292 9.73 32.73 10.00
N SER A 293 10.15 33.38 8.89
CA SER A 293 9.40 33.41 7.63
C SER A 293 10.31 32.97 6.49
N VAL A 294 9.98 31.91 5.81
CA VAL A 294 10.81 31.31 4.76
C VAL A 294 10.06 31.34 3.42
N PRO A 295 10.59 32.04 2.40
CA PRO A 295 9.96 32.04 1.08
C PRO A 295 10.07 30.69 0.41
N TYR A 296 9.08 30.33 -0.44
CA TYR A 296 9.09 29.10 -1.23
C TYR A 296 8.66 29.35 -2.67
N GLN A 297 9.17 28.52 -3.58
CA GLN A 297 8.71 28.47 -4.95
C GLN A 297 7.65 27.38 -5.15
N GLN A 298 7.92 26.20 -4.59
CA GLN A 298 7.03 25.04 -4.68
C GLN A 298 7.19 24.16 -3.43
N ILE A 299 6.08 23.85 -2.77
CA ILE A 299 6.03 22.88 -1.66
C ILE A 299 5.51 21.53 -2.19
N MET A 300 6.26 20.47 -1.95
CA MET A 300 5.81 19.10 -2.18
C MET A 300 5.49 18.43 -0.86
N VAL A 301 4.24 18.01 -0.71
CA VAL A 301 3.74 17.36 0.51
C VAL A 301 3.90 15.84 0.41
N ALA A 302 4.53 15.22 1.41
CA ALA A 302 4.82 13.79 1.50
C ALA A 302 4.35 13.22 2.85
N THR A 303 3.12 13.53 3.23
CA THR A 303 2.51 13.19 4.53
C THR A 303 1.76 11.85 4.52
N GLY A 304 1.83 11.13 3.41
CA GLY A 304 1.19 9.81 3.25
C GLY A 304 -0.27 9.92 2.84
N PHE A 305 -1.12 9.05 3.41
CA PHE A 305 -2.49 8.86 2.96
C PHE A 305 -3.47 8.93 4.13
N GLU A 306 -4.73 9.26 3.79
CA GLU A 306 -5.85 9.19 4.72
C GLU A 306 -5.95 7.81 5.34
N GLN A 307 -6.32 7.77 6.62
CA GLN A 307 -6.44 6.51 7.35
C GLN A 307 -7.89 5.99 7.43
N ASP A 308 -8.85 6.79 7.01
CA ASP A 308 -10.28 6.42 7.02
C ASP A 308 -10.65 5.59 5.77
N PHE A 309 -10.11 4.37 5.71
CA PHE A 309 -10.42 3.43 4.62
C PHE A 309 -11.86 2.90 4.67
N MET A 310 -12.54 2.98 5.83
CA MET A 310 -13.94 2.59 5.97
C MET A 310 -14.90 3.63 5.36
N SER A 311 -14.44 4.85 5.11
CA SER A 311 -15.25 5.89 4.46
C SER A 311 -15.39 5.71 2.94
N GLN A 312 -14.69 4.76 2.33
CA GLN A 312 -14.76 4.50 0.89
C GLN A 312 -16.22 4.15 0.50
N PRO A 313 -16.72 4.70 -0.64
CA PRO A 313 -18.14 4.56 -1.03
C PRO A 313 -18.62 3.12 -1.06
N LEU A 314 -17.83 2.22 -1.64
CA LEU A 314 -18.14 0.79 -1.72
C LEU A 314 -18.30 0.14 -0.34
N ILE A 315 -17.45 0.52 0.62
CA ILE A 315 -17.49 -0.02 1.99
C ILE A 315 -18.72 0.53 2.73
N LYS A 316 -19.01 1.83 2.60
CA LYS A 316 -20.21 2.44 3.17
C LYS A 316 -21.49 1.79 2.64
N GLN A 317 -21.55 1.49 1.35
CA GLN A 317 -22.67 0.80 0.73
C GLN A 317 -22.91 -0.58 1.36
N LEU A 318 -21.85 -1.37 1.57
CA LEU A 318 -21.96 -2.69 2.18
C LEU A 318 -22.47 -2.61 3.63
N ILE A 319 -21.99 -1.64 4.39
CA ILE A 319 -22.45 -1.41 5.76
C ILE A 319 -23.94 -1.01 5.77
N GLN A 320 -24.35 -0.10 4.87
CA GLN A 320 -25.72 0.42 4.84
C GLN A 320 -26.74 -0.58 4.29
N ASN A 321 -26.37 -1.35 3.24
CA ASN A 321 -27.31 -2.21 2.53
C ASN A 321 -27.38 -3.63 3.10
N TYR A 322 -26.34 -4.09 3.79
CA TYR A 322 -26.21 -5.48 4.25
C TYR A 322 -25.95 -5.60 5.76
N ASP A 323 -26.06 -4.49 6.51
CA ASP A 323 -25.71 -4.47 7.94
C ASP A 323 -24.34 -5.14 8.21
N ALA A 324 -23.38 -4.92 7.28
CA ALA A 324 -22.08 -5.54 7.38
C ALA A 324 -21.41 -5.21 8.72
N PRO A 325 -21.08 -6.20 9.55
CA PRO A 325 -20.73 -5.96 10.95
C PRO A 325 -19.38 -5.21 11.05
N ILE A 326 -19.39 -4.15 11.87
CA ILE A 326 -18.20 -3.37 12.23
C ILE A 326 -18.05 -3.39 13.75
N ASN A 327 -16.79 -3.35 14.21
CA ASN A 327 -16.48 -3.27 15.63
C ASN A 327 -16.33 -1.81 16.11
N GLU A 328 -16.14 -1.64 17.41
CA GLU A 328 -16.00 -0.33 18.07
C GLU A 328 -14.78 0.48 17.61
N CYS A 329 -13.83 -0.15 16.92
CA CYS A 329 -12.65 0.52 16.32
C CYS A 329 -12.86 0.90 14.86
N ASN A 330 -14.09 0.79 14.35
CA ASN A 330 -14.45 1.02 12.96
C ASN A 330 -13.67 0.11 11.98
N TYR A 331 -13.56 -1.19 12.31
CA TYR A 331 -13.03 -2.24 11.44
C TYR A 331 -14.09 -3.28 11.13
N PRO A 332 -14.02 -3.97 9.99
CA PRO A 332 -14.89 -5.10 9.71
C PRO A 332 -14.73 -6.20 10.76
N VAL A 333 -15.84 -6.79 11.21
CA VAL A 333 -15.83 -8.02 12.01
C VAL A 333 -15.74 -9.19 11.03
N ILE A 334 -14.60 -9.82 10.96
CA ILE A 334 -14.29 -10.86 9.97
C ILE A 334 -13.94 -12.19 10.62
N SER A 335 -14.14 -13.27 9.89
CA SER A 335 -13.72 -14.60 10.31
C SER A 335 -12.19 -14.78 10.18
N GLU A 336 -11.67 -15.89 10.74
CA GLU A 336 -10.26 -16.28 10.54
C GLU A 336 -9.88 -16.46 9.07
N LYS A 337 -10.86 -16.73 8.18
CA LYS A 337 -10.67 -16.83 6.72
C LYS A 337 -10.87 -15.50 6.00
N LEU A 338 -10.97 -14.40 6.76
CA LEU A 338 -11.17 -13.03 6.28
C LEU A 338 -12.53 -12.80 5.60
N GLU A 339 -13.51 -13.60 5.89
CA GLU A 339 -14.89 -13.42 5.42
C GLU A 339 -15.60 -12.38 6.29
N TRP A 340 -16.16 -11.35 5.68
CA TRP A 340 -16.89 -10.26 6.34
C TRP A 340 -18.40 -10.46 6.32
N ILE A 341 -18.93 -10.75 5.16
CA ILE A 341 -20.32 -11.19 4.94
C ILE A 341 -20.27 -12.47 4.11
N PRO A 342 -21.31 -13.31 4.08
CA PRO A 342 -21.27 -14.60 3.38
C PRO A 342 -20.79 -14.48 1.94
N ASN A 343 -19.70 -15.20 1.61
CA ASN A 343 -18.99 -15.19 0.33
C ASN A 343 -18.36 -13.85 -0.08
N LEU A 344 -18.15 -12.93 0.87
CA LEU A 344 -17.39 -11.70 0.66
C LEU A 344 -16.23 -11.64 1.66
N TYR A 345 -15.04 -11.58 1.12
CA TYR A 345 -13.77 -11.59 1.84
C TYR A 345 -13.07 -10.24 1.72
N VAL A 346 -12.20 -9.92 2.66
CA VAL A 346 -11.43 -8.66 2.66
C VAL A 346 -9.95 -8.91 2.86
N ALA A 347 -9.11 -8.00 2.34
CA ALA A 347 -7.67 -8.06 2.49
C ALA A 347 -7.07 -6.68 2.80
N GLY A 348 -5.79 -6.63 3.11
CA GLY A 348 -5.09 -5.37 3.38
C GLY A 348 -5.54 -4.72 4.69
N CYS A 349 -5.83 -3.42 4.63
CA CYS A 349 -6.21 -2.63 5.80
C CYS A 349 -7.49 -3.12 6.50
N PHE A 350 -8.40 -3.72 5.77
CA PHE A 350 -9.65 -4.27 6.31
C PHE A 350 -9.42 -5.51 7.18
N ALA A 351 -8.26 -6.16 7.04
CA ALA A 351 -7.89 -7.37 7.77
C ALA A 351 -6.80 -7.14 8.84
N ASP A 352 -6.44 -5.89 9.15
CA ASP A 352 -5.37 -5.56 10.11
C ASP A 352 -5.55 -6.25 11.48
N LEU A 353 -6.79 -6.32 11.98
CA LEU A 353 -7.07 -6.90 13.31
C LEU A 353 -7.02 -8.44 13.33
N GLU A 354 -6.91 -9.09 12.17
CA GLU A 354 -6.66 -10.53 12.04
C GLU A 354 -5.23 -10.86 11.58
N LEU A 355 -4.66 -10.02 10.72
CA LEU A 355 -3.33 -10.26 10.14
C LEU A 355 -2.18 -9.56 10.90
N GLY A 356 -2.52 -8.66 11.84
CA GLY A 356 -1.55 -7.90 12.62
C GLY A 356 -0.88 -6.77 11.84
N PRO A 357 0.23 -6.19 12.37
CA PRO A 357 0.88 -5.00 11.84
C PRO A 357 1.35 -5.09 10.38
N PHE A 358 1.56 -6.29 9.86
CA PHE A 358 1.92 -6.53 8.45
C PHE A 358 0.73 -6.62 7.48
N GLY A 359 -0.52 -6.53 7.95
CA GLY A 359 -1.73 -6.75 7.13
C GLY A 359 -1.77 -5.95 5.83
N ARG A 360 -1.23 -4.73 5.82
CA ARG A 360 -1.28 -3.81 4.66
C ARG A 360 -0.11 -3.92 3.68
N ASN A 361 0.93 -4.66 4.00
CA ASN A 361 2.12 -4.74 3.16
C ASN A 361 2.13 -5.99 2.26
N VAL A 362 3.25 -6.21 1.54
CA VAL A 362 3.40 -7.36 0.63
C VAL A 362 3.18 -8.69 1.35
N MET A 363 3.72 -8.84 2.56
CA MET A 363 3.57 -10.10 3.31
C MET A 363 2.15 -10.29 3.85
N GLY A 364 1.46 -9.19 4.19
CA GLY A 364 0.03 -9.21 4.53
C GLY A 364 -0.81 -9.79 3.39
N GLY A 365 -0.49 -9.43 2.13
CA GLY A 365 -1.14 -10.00 0.96
C GLY A 365 -0.98 -11.50 0.84
N ARG A 366 0.22 -12.03 1.11
CA ARG A 366 0.45 -13.48 1.12
C ARG A 366 -0.31 -14.18 2.24
N LYS A 367 -0.32 -13.59 3.45
CA LYS A 367 -1.09 -14.14 4.58
C LYS A 367 -2.59 -14.10 4.32
N ALA A 368 -3.09 -13.03 3.72
CA ALA A 368 -4.49 -12.96 3.28
C ALA A 368 -4.79 -14.05 2.23
N ALA A 369 -3.91 -14.24 1.26
CA ALA A 369 -4.04 -15.27 0.24
C ALA A 369 -4.11 -16.69 0.84
N GLU A 370 -3.27 -17.00 1.85
CA GLU A 370 -3.30 -18.28 2.58
C GLU A 370 -4.62 -18.50 3.33
N ARG A 371 -5.20 -17.44 3.93
CA ARG A 371 -6.47 -17.51 4.65
C ARG A 371 -7.67 -17.69 3.70
N ILE A 372 -7.68 -16.96 2.59
CA ILE A 372 -8.74 -17.02 1.58
C ILE A 372 -8.67 -18.34 0.82
N GLU A 373 -7.47 -18.89 0.56
CA GLU A 373 -7.32 -20.23 0.01
C GLU A 373 -8.02 -21.30 0.86
N GLN A 374 -7.91 -21.23 2.18
CA GLN A 374 -8.60 -22.17 3.08
C GLN A 374 -10.13 -22.09 2.94
N ALA A 375 -10.68 -20.90 2.67
CA ALA A 375 -12.09 -20.75 2.35
C ALA A 375 -12.43 -21.40 1.00
N PHE A 376 -11.63 -21.10 -0.03
CA PHE A 376 -11.79 -21.68 -1.37
C PHE A 376 -11.78 -23.21 -1.35
N LEU A 377 -10.79 -23.83 -0.74
CA LEU A 377 -10.68 -25.30 -0.66
C LEU A 377 -11.86 -25.93 0.10
N LYS A 378 -12.35 -25.26 1.16
CA LYS A 378 -13.55 -25.71 1.88
C LYS A 378 -14.79 -25.67 0.99
N LEU A 379 -14.99 -24.58 0.23
CA LEU A 379 -16.14 -24.44 -0.66
C LEU A 379 -16.11 -25.44 -1.82
N GLN A 380 -14.94 -25.80 -2.33
CA GLN A 380 -14.80 -26.86 -3.34
C GLN A 380 -15.29 -28.22 -2.85
N GLN A 381 -15.00 -28.59 -1.59
CA GLN A 381 -15.44 -29.86 -1.00
C GLN A 381 -16.97 -29.99 -0.89
N TYR A 382 -17.70 -28.89 -0.78
CA TYR A 382 -19.17 -28.89 -0.73
C TYR A 382 -19.82 -28.86 -2.12
N SER A 383 -19.05 -28.57 -3.17
CA SER A 383 -19.55 -28.46 -4.55
C SER A 383 -19.20 -29.71 -5.41
N ALA A 384 -18.41 -30.66 -4.88
CA ALA A 384 -18.07 -31.96 -5.45
C ALA A 384 -18.97 -33.03 -4.90
#